data_cfdcf7cea6cfd23ea20a9ede3353b385
#
_entry.id   cfdcf7cea6cfd23ea20a9ede3353b385
#
_cell.length_a   1.000
_cell.length_b   1.000
_cell.length_c   1.000
_cell.angle_alpha   90.00
_cell.angle_beta   90.00
_cell.angle_gamma   90.00
#
_symmetry.space_group_name_H-M   'P 1'
#
loop_
_entity.id
_entity.type
_entity.pdbx_description
1 polymer ?
#
loop_
_entity_poly.entity_id
_entity_poly.type
_entity_poly.pdbx_seq_one_letter_code
_entity_poly.pdbx_strand_id
1 'polypeptide(L)'
;MAKRNSRNTRGRIISAAWKLFYEQGYDGTTVEDIVFESGTSKGSFYHYFDGKDALMGTLAYVFDEKYEDLMPTLNPEKGAIETLAYINHELYVMIESSVSIDLLTRLLSTQLLARGEKHLLDRSRVYFCLLKKIVRQGAERGEFRPGLAQEEIVRAFAMWERAQLYDWCLCGGEYSLGHYSAEVLPGFL
;
A
#
# COMPACT_ATOMS: atom_id res chain seq x y z
N MET A 1 0.42 5.57 29.90
CA MET A 1 1.79 5.41 29.36
C MET A 1 2.01 4.10 28.58
N ALA A 2 1.41 2.97 28.94
CA ALA A 2 1.61 1.68 28.26
C ALA A 2 1.19 1.65 26.77
N LYS A 3 0.06 2.25 26.38
CA LYS A 3 -0.43 2.24 24.98
C LYS A 3 0.48 2.99 23.97
N ARG A 4 1.18 4.04 24.41
CA ARG A 4 2.08 4.83 23.54
C ARG A 4 3.42 4.10 23.32
N ASN A 5 3.87 3.33 24.31
CA ASN A 5 5.10 2.52 24.20
C ASN A 5 4.89 1.27 23.31
N SER A 6 3.70 0.66 23.35
CA SER A 6 3.38 -0.51 22.53
C SER A 6 3.26 -0.18 21.03
N ARG A 7 2.68 0.98 20.67
CA ARG A 7 2.66 1.46 19.27
C ARG A 7 4.08 1.71 18.73
N ASN A 8 4.96 2.24 19.57
CA ASN A 8 6.37 2.44 19.20
C ASN A 8 7.10 1.11 18.97
N THR A 9 6.90 0.10 19.83
CA THR A 9 7.55 -1.22 19.70
C THR A 9 7.09 -1.95 18.43
N ARG A 10 5.78 -1.99 18.16
CA ARG A 10 5.24 -2.60 16.94
C ARG A 10 5.76 -1.88 15.68
N GLY A 11 5.77 -0.56 15.67
CA GLY A 11 6.29 0.23 14.55
C GLY A 11 7.78 -0.02 14.31
N ARG A 12 8.60 -0.09 15.37
CA ARG A 12 10.03 -0.41 15.27
C ARG A 12 10.27 -1.78 14.66
N ILE A 13 9.50 -2.79 15.05
CA ILE A 13 9.58 -4.14 14.46
C ILE A 13 9.24 -4.10 12.96
N ILE A 14 8.17 -3.41 12.58
CA ILE A 14 7.77 -3.26 11.18
C ILE A 14 8.87 -2.55 10.37
N SER A 15 9.34 -1.39 10.83
CA SER A 15 10.37 -0.62 10.13
C SER A 15 11.67 -1.41 9.96
N ALA A 16 12.11 -2.12 11.01
CA ALA A 16 13.28 -2.98 10.95
C ALA A 16 13.11 -4.13 9.96
N ALA A 17 11.94 -4.78 9.97
CA ALA A 17 11.64 -5.87 9.05
C ALA A 17 11.67 -5.41 7.59
N TRP A 18 11.02 -4.27 7.26
CA TRP A 18 11.01 -3.75 5.89
C TRP A 18 12.37 -3.30 5.41
N LYS A 19 13.19 -2.68 6.28
CA LYS A 19 14.57 -2.36 5.98
C LYS A 19 15.36 -3.62 5.60
N LEU A 20 15.30 -4.67 6.42
CA LEU A 20 16.02 -5.92 6.17
C LEU A 20 15.49 -6.67 4.94
N PHE A 21 14.16 -6.69 4.71
CA PHE A 21 13.59 -7.28 3.51
C PHE A 21 14.07 -6.59 2.23
N TYR A 22 14.27 -5.27 2.29
CA TYR A 22 14.81 -4.51 1.19
C TYR A 22 16.31 -4.78 0.98
N GLU A 23 17.11 -4.79 2.08
CA GLU A 23 18.57 -4.89 2.01
C GLU A 23 19.07 -6.32 1.67
N GLN A 24 18.45 -7.35 2.21
CA GLN A 24 18.90 -8.75 2.10
C GLN A 24 17.83 -9.73 1.61
N GLY A 25 16.67 -9.23 1.24
CA GLY A 25 15.55 -10.04 0.78
C GLY A 25 14.76 -10.71 1.91
N TYR A 26 13.54 -11.14 1.55
CA TYR A 26 12.65 -11.79 2.52
C TYR A 26 13.22 -13.11 3.06
N ASP A 27 13.71 -13.99 2.17
CA ASP A 27 14.21 -15.31 2.57
C ASP A 27 15.53 -15.22 3.36
N GLY A 28 16.37 -14.22 3.07
CA GLY A 28 17.60 -13.94 3.80
C GLY A 28 17.42 -13.31 5.17
N THR A 29 16.20 -12.87 5.51
CA THR A 29 15.91 -12.20 6.79
C THR A 29 15.30 -13.17 7.79
N THR A 30 15.84 -13.23 9.00
CA THR A 30 15.32 -14.03 10.12
C THR A 30 14.57 -13.18 11.14
N VAL A 31 13.76 -13.81 12.00
CA VAL A 31 13.13 -13.13 13.13
C VAL A 31 14.19 -12.57 14.09
N GLU A 32 15.31 -13.27 14.25
CA GLU A 32 16.45 -12.86 15.05
C GLU A 32 17.07 -11.55 14.55
N ASP A 33 17.24 -11.42 13.23
CA ASP A 33 17.75 -10.19 12.60
C ASP A 33 16.80 -9.01 12.84
N ILE A 34 15.48 -9.24 12.68
CA ILE A 34 14.46 -8.22 12.92
C ILE A 34 14.44 -7.76 14.38
N VAL A 35 14.54 -8.71 15.31
CA VAL A 35 14.60 -8.43 16.76
C VAL A 35 15.84 -7.61 17.09
N PHE A 36 16.98 -7.95 16.52
CA PHE A 36 18.23 -7.23 16.70
C PHE A 36 18.15 -5.82 16.13
N GLU A 37 17.78 -5.67 14.86
CA GLU A 37 17.67 -4.38 14.17
C GLU A 37 16.65 -3.45 14.84
N SER A 38 15.51 -3.99 15.26
CA SER A 38 14.47 -3.21 15.94
C SER A 38 14.83 -2.81 17.38
N GLY A 39 15.88 -3.42 17.97
CA GLY A 39 16.26 -3.25 19.38
C GLY A 39 15.13 -3.68 20.32
N THR A 40 14.38 -4.74 19.94
CA THR A 40 13.29 -5.31 20.74
C THR A 40 13.70 -6.67 21.30
N SER A 41 12.81 -7.33 22.04
CA SER A 41 13.02 -8.71 22.48
C SER A 41 12.24 -9.70 21.60
N LYS A 42 12.69 -10.95 21.54
CA LYS A 42 11.97 -12.04 20.86
C LYS A 42 10.54 -12.21 21.39
N GLY A 43 10.35 -12.05 22.71
CA GLY A 43 9.03 -12.06 23.33
C GLY A 43 8.16 -10.88 22.86
N SER A 44 8.74 -9.69 22.68
CA SER A 44 8.02 -8.54 22.12
C SER A 44 7.63 -8.77 20.67
N PHE A 45 8.49 -9.41 19.86
CA PHE A 45 8.16 -9.77 18.50
C PHE A 45 6.94 -10.70 18.43
N TYR A 46 7.01 -11.83 19.13
CA TYR A 46 5.93 -12.83 19.14
C TYR A 46 4.65 -12.37 19.84
N HIS A 47 4.71 -11.30 20.64
CA HIS A 47 3.50 -10.64 21.15
C HIS A 47 2.68 -9.94 20.05
N TYR A 48 3.34 -9.45 18.99
CA TYR A 48 2.69 -8.72 17.91
C TYR A 48 2.52 -9.50 16.61
N PHE A 49 3.39 -10.47 16.36
CA PHE A 49 3.46 -11.21 15.09
C PHE A 49 3.75 -12.69 15.35
N ASP A 50 2.93 -13.58 14.79
CA ASP A 50 3.10 -15.03 14.91
C ASP A 50 4.35 -15.55 14.19
N GLY A 51 4.95 -14.75 13.34
CA GLY A 51 6.13 -15.05 12.57
C GLY A 51 6.43 -13.98 11.52
N LYS A 52 7.47 -14.22 10.72
CA LYS A 52 7.90 -13.31 9.65
C LYS A 52 6.81 -13.09 8.60
N ASP A 53 6.01 -14.12 8.29
CA ASP A 53 4.92 -14.03 7.32
C ASP A 53 3.82 -13.05 7.73
N ALA A 54 3.58 -12.89 9.04
CA ALA A 54 2.59 -11.94 9.55
C ALA A 54 2.97 -10.48 9.24
N LEU A 55 4.26 -10.21 8.99
CA LEU A 55 4.74 -8.88 8.59
C LEU A 55 4.37 -8.53 7.16
N MET A 56 4.12 -9.51 6.29
CA MET A 56 3.72 -9.24 4.89
C MET A 56 2.47 -8.36 4.81
N GLY A 57 1.50 -8.61 5.67
CA GLY A 57 0.29 -7.76 5.75
C GLY A 57 0.57 -6.30 6.10
N THR A 58 1.73 -6.01 6.69
CA THR A 58 2.09 -4.64 7.09
C THR A 58 2.60 -3.78 5.92
N LEU A 59 2.91 -4.34 4.75
CA LEU A 59 3.29 -3.55 3.56
C LEU A 59 2.18 -2.58 3.14
N ALA A 60 0.93 -2.96 3.35
CA ALA A 60 -0.19 -2.06 3.13
C ALA A 60 -0.10 -0.76 3.94
N TYR A 61 0.50 -0.79 5.13
CA TYR A 61 0.72 0.41 5.95
C TYR A 61 1.87 1.27 5.41
N VAL A 62 2.89 0.67 4.81
CA VAL A 62 3.96 1.44 4.12
C VAL A 62 3.37 2.22 2.94
N PHE A 63 2.41 1.63 2.23
CA PHE A 63 1.68 2.35 1.18
C PHE A 63 0.82 3.48 1.77
N ASP A 64 0.20 3.27 2.93
CA ASP A 64 -0.58 4.31 3.61
C ASP A 64 0.30 5.48 4.06
N GLU A 65 1.51 5.24 4.56
CA GLU A 65 2.49 6.29 4.89
C GLU A 65 2.80 7.17 3.66
N LYS A 66 3.00 6.57 2.47
CA LYS A 66 3.20 7.34 1.23
C LYS A 66 1.99 8.23 0.92
N TYR A 67 0.76 7.75 1.11
CA TYR A 67 -0.44 8.57 0.91
C TYR A 67 -0.54 9.70 1.95
N GLU A 68 -0.17 9.45 3.22
CA GLU A 68 -0.11 10.50 4.25
C GLU A 68 0.88 11.61 3.86
N ASP A 69 2.04 11.26 3.31
CA ASP A 69 3.04 12.22 2.82
C ASP A 69 2.55 13.02 1.60
N LEU A 70 1.73 12.40 0.74
CA LEU A 70 1.18 13.05 -0.45
C LEU A 70 0.02 14.00 -0.12
N MET A 71 -0.80 13.71 0.90
CA MET A 71 -2.00 14.51 1.22
C MET A 71 -1.75 16.01 1.36
N PRO A 72 -0.67 16.50 2.03
CA PRO A 72 -0.40 17.93 2.14
C PRO A 72 0.03 18.59 0.82
N THR A 73 0.49 17.81 -0.16
CA THR A 73 0.98 18.31 -1.47
C THR A 73 -0.11 18.38 -2.52
N LEU A 74 -1.29 17.82 -2.24
CA LEU A 74 -2.39 17.81 -3.19
C LEU A 74 -2.95 19.22 -3.43
N ASN A 75 -3.03 19.61 -4.70
CA ASN A 75 -3.64 20.87 -5.08
C ASN A 75 -5.18 20.71 -5.12
N PRO A 76 -5.94 21.44 -4.27
CA PRO A 76 -7.40 21.31 -4.21
C PRO A 76 -8.11 21.82 -5.48
N GLU A 77 -7.43 22.65 -6.32
CA GLU A 77 -7.97 23.16 -7.57
C GLU A 77 -7.91 22.15 -8.73
N LYS A 78 -7.12 21.07 -8.57
CA LYS A 78 -7.03 20.02 -9.58
C LYS A 78 -8.28 19.15 -9.60
N GLY A 79 -8.59 18.62 -10.79
CA GLY A 79 -9.68 17.65 -10.98
C GLY A 79 -9.43 16.34 -10.22
N ALA A 80 -10.51 15.63 -9.91
CA ALA A 80 -10.41 14.36 -9.21
C ALA A 80 -9.64 13.32 -10.03
N ILE A 81 -9.88 13.24 -11.34
CA ILE A 81 -9.19 12.32 -12.25
C ILE A 81 -7.68 12.60 -12.26
N GLU A 82 -7.29 13.86 -12.37
CA GLU A 82 -5.87 14.26 -12.34
C GLU A 82 -5.24 13.94 -10.97
N THR A 83 -5.97 14.15 -9.89
CA THR A 83 -5.50 13.86 -8.53
C THR A 83 -5.35 12.35 -8.30
N LEU A 84 -6.30 11.53 -8.76
CA LEU A 84 -6.21 10.07 -8.71
C LEU A 84 -5.01 9.56 -9.52
N ALA A 85 -4.80 10.09 -10.72
CA ALA A 85 -3.65 9.75 -11.54
C ALA A 85 -2.32 10.11 -10.87
N TYR A 86 -2.26 11.27 -10.24
CA TYR A 86 -1.07 11.72 -9.53
C TYR A 86 -0.72 10.82 -8.33
N ILE A 87 -1.67 10.53 -7.45
CA ILE A 87 -1.39 9.69 -6.27
C ILE A 87 -1.04 8.25 -6.67
N ASN A 88 -1.66 7.73 -7.73
CA ASN A 88 -1.34 6.41 -8.27
C ASN A 88 0.09 6.37 -8.83
N HIS A 89 0.47 7.35 -9.66
CA HIS A 89 1.82 7.47 -10.22
C HIS A 89 2.88 7.52 -9.11
N GLU A 90 2.68 8.38 -8.11
CA GLU A 90 3.61 8.55 -7.00
C GLU A 90 3.79 7.26 -6.17
N LEU A 91 2.68 6.53 -5.93
CA LEU A 91 2.76 5.23 -5.26
C LEU A 91 3.54 4.22 -6.12
N TYR A 92 3.27 4.17 -7.41
CA TYR A 92 3.90 3.18 -8.30
C TYR A 92 5.39 3.44 -8.50
N VAL A 93 5.82 4.69 -8.61
CA VAL A 93 7.23 5.07 -8.60
C VAL A 93 7.92 4.64 -7.29
N MET A 94 7.24 4.82 -6.16
CA MET A 94 7.76 4.34 -4.86
C MET A 94 7.86 2.81 -4.83
N ILE A 95 6.85 2.09 -5.33
CA ILE A 95 6.88 0.62 -5.39
C ILE A 95 8.04 0.15 -6.27
N GLU A 96 8.20 0.67 -7.48
CA GLU A 96 9.29 0.31 -8.39
C GLU A 96 10.67 0.52 -7.77
N SER A 97 10.85 1.60 -7.00
CA SER A 97 12.15 1.96 -6.43
C SER A 97 12.47 1.30 -5.09
N SER A 98 11.45 0.85 -4.35
CA SER A 98 11.61 0.48 -2.93
C SER A 98 11.03 -0.88 -2.55
N VAL A 99 10.27 -1.54 -3.44
CA VAL A 99 9.66 -2.84 -3.17
C VAL A 99 10.09 -3.84 -4.24
N SER A 100 10.78 -4.91 -3.83
CA SER A 100 11.15 -5.96 -4.79
C SER A 100 9.90 -6.69 -5.31
N ILE A 101 9.97 -7.19 -6.54
CA ILE A 101 8.90 -8.02 -7.16
C ILE A 101 8.55 -9.20 -6.26
N ASP A 102 9.55 -9.87 -5.66
CA ASP A 102 9.33 -11.00 -4.75
C ASP A 102 8.48 -10.59 -3.54
N LEU A 103 8.78 -9.47 -2.91
CA LEU A 103 8.01 -8.96 -1.77
C LEU A 103 6.56 -8.61 -2.16
N LEU A 104 6.38 -7.95 -3.29
CA LEU A 104 5.04 -7.62 -3.78
C LEU A 104 4.24 -8.86 -4.15
N THR A 105 4.86 -9.83 -4.81
CA THR A 105 4.25 -11.13 -5.16
C THR A 105 3.83 -11.88 -3.90
N ARG A 106 4.68 -11.91 -2.87
CA ARG A 106 4.36 -12.53 -1.57
C ARG A 106 3.18 -11.83 -0.88
N LEU A 107 3.16 -10.49 -0.88
CA LEU A 107 2.03 -9.73 -0.34
C LEU A 107 0.73 -10.13 -1.06
N LEU A 108 0.70 -10.07 -2.37
CA LEU A 108 -0.50 -10.38 -3.16
C LEU A 108 -0.94 -11.83 -2.93
N SER A 109 -0.01 -12.79 -2.92
CA SER A 109 -0.27 -14.21 -2.67
C SER A 109 -0.84 -14.44 -1.26
N THR A 110 -0.27 -13.82 -0.23
CA THR A 110 -0.78 -13.94 1.14
C THR A 110 -2.19 -13.37 1.27
N GLN A 111 -2.49 -12.27 0.58
CA GLN A 111 -3.85 -11.70 0.55
C GLN A 111 -4.87 -12.63 -0.13
N LEU A 112 -4.47 -13.41 -1.13
CA LEU A 112 -5.34 -14.40 -1.76
C LEU A 112 -5.58 -15.62 -0.86
N LEU A 113 -4.54 -16.11 -0.19
CA LEU A 113 -4.58 -17.32 0.62
C LEU A 113 -5.14 -17.10 2.03
N ALA A 114 -5.04 -15.89 2.58
CA ALA A 114 -5.52 -15.58 3.92
C ALA A 114 -7.02 -15.88 4.08
N ARG A 115 -7.37 -16.63 5.11
CA ARG A 115 -8.78 -16.91 5.48
C ARG A 115 -9.42 -15.84 6.37
N GLY A 116 -8.62 -14.91 6.90
CA GLY A 116 -9.05 -13.82 7.78
C GLY A 116 -9.12 -12.47 7.06
N GLU A 117 -8.73 -11.42 7.78
CA GLU A 117 -8.74 -10.06 7.27
C GLU A 117 -7.83 -9.89 6.04
N LYS A 118 -8.34 -9.16 5.07
CA LYS A 118 -7.64 -8.79 3.83
C LYS A 118 -7.20 -7.33 3.96
N HIS A 119 -5.97 -7.09 4.41
CA HIS A 119 -5.46 -5.73 4.65
C HIS A 119 -5.58 -4.81 3.41
N LEU A 120 -5.41 -5.35 2.20
CA LEU A 120 -5.61 -4.58 0.95
C LEU A 120 -7.08 -4.20 0.69
N LEU A 121 -8.03 -4.78 1.39
CA LEU A 121 -9.47 -4.48 1.28
C LEU A 121 -10.02 -3.73 2.49
N ASP A 122 -9.19 -3.46 3.50
CA ASP A 122 -9.62 -2.73 4.71
C ASP A 122 -10.00 -1.29 4.37
N ARG A 123 -11.30 -1.00 4.47
CA ARG A 123 -11.91 0.29 4.15
C ARG A 123 -11.58 1.39 5.16
N SER A 124 -10.99 1.07 6.29
CA SER A 124 -10.55 2.04 7.31
C SER A 124 -9.17 2.63 7.03
N ARG A 125 -8.41 2.07 6.08
CA ARG A 125 -7.08 2.53 5.70
C ARG A 125 -7.11 3.96 5.15
N VAL A 126 -5.99 4.67 5.37
CA VAL A 126 -5.73 6.03 4.83
C VAL A 126 -6.00 6.11 3.34
N TYR A 127 -5.54 5.11 2.59
CA TYR A 127 -5.81 4.94 1.17
C TYR A 127 -7.29 5.11 0.81
N PHE A 128 -8.17 4.31 1.42
CA PHE A 128 -9.60 4.38 1.10
C PHE A 128 -10.26 5.68 1.57
N CYS A 129 -9.80 6.24 2.69
CA CYS A 129 -10.27 7.54 3.17
C CYS A 129 -9.91 8.65 2.18
N LEU A 130 -8.69 8.62 1.64
CA LEU A 130 -8.23 9.57 0.62
C LEU A 130 -9.01 9.42 -0.69
N LEU A 131 -9.17 8.20 -1.20
CA LEU A 131 -9.96 7.96 -2.42
C LEU A 131 -11.39 8.47 -2.30
N LYS A 132 -12.07 8.16 -1.19
CA LYS A 132 -13.45 8.64 -0.94
C LYS A 132 -13.51 10.17 -0.94
N LYS A 133 -12.53 10.84 -0.35
CA LYS A 133 -12.45 12.31 -0.34
C LYS A 133 -12.32 12.87 -1.75
N ILE A 134 -11.39 12.34 -2.55
CA ILE A 134 -11.15 12.80 -3.94
C ILE A 134 -12.37 12.54 -4.81
N VAL A 135 -12.92 11.32 -4.77
CA VAL A 135 -14.10 10.93 -5.57
C VAL A 135 -15.33 11.78 -5.19
N ARG A 136 -15.56 12.06 -3.92
CA ARG A 136 -16.64 12.94 -3.49
C ARG A 136 -16.49 14.34 -4.08
N GLN A 137 -15.31 14.94 -4.00
CA GLN A 137 -15.03 16.27 -4.57
C GLN A 137 -15.24 16.31 -6.09
N GLY A 138 -14.81 15.26 -6.81
CA GLY A 138 -15.03 15.15 -8.25
C GLY A 138 -16.49 14.95 -8.60
N ALA A 139 -17.25 14.18 -7.83
CA ALA A 139 -18.68 14.00 -8.02
C ALA A 139 -19.46 15.32 -7.81
N GLU A 140 -19.10 16.09 -6.78
CA GLU A 140 -19.67 17.42 -6.52
C GLU A 140 -19.39 18.40 -7.69
N ARG A 141 -18.29 18.23 -8.41
CA ARG A 141 -17.92 19.03 -9.60
C ARG A 141 -18.43 18.44 -10.92
N GLY A 142 -19.10 17.27 -10.89
CA GLY A 142 -19.63 16.62 -12.10
C GLY A 142 -18.56 15.99 -13.00
N GLU A 143 -17.40 15.62 -12.46
CA GLU A 143 -16.28 15.09 -13.24
C GLU A 143 -16.44 13.61 -13.62
N PHE A 144 -17.36 12.88 -12.97
CA PHE A 144 -17.61 11.47 -13.25
C PHE A 144 -18.90 11.28 -14.06
N ARG A 145 -18.97 10.13 -14.76
CA ARG A 145 -20.18 9.76 -15.52
C ARG A 145 -21.41 9.71 -14.59
N PRO A 146 -22.54 10.27 -15.00
CA PRO A 146 -23.78 10.16 -14.25
C PRO A 146 -24.21 8.70 -14.05
N GLY A 147 -24.77 8.40 -12.88
CA GLY A 147 -25.37 7.10 -12.56
C GLY A 147 -24.44 6.13 -11.82
N LEU A 148 -23.17 6.44 -11.63
CA LEU A 148 -22.27 5.64 -10.77
C LEU A 148 -22.30 6.18 -9.34
N ALA A 149 -22.47 5.29 -8.36
CA ALA A 149 -22.31 5.66 -6.95
C ALA A 149 -20.82 5.90 -6.63
N GLN A 150 -20.55 6.84 -5.71
CA GLN A 150 -19.16 7.16 -5.31
C GLN A 150 -18.38 5.95 -4.81
N GLU A 151 -19.04 5.04 -4.07
CA GLU A 151 -18.43 3.79 -3.60
C GLU A 151 -18.06 2.86 -4.75
N GLU A 152 -18.79 2.86 -5.84
CA GLU A 152 -18.49 2.06 -7.03
C GLU A 152 -17.27 2.60 -7.74
N ILE A 153 -17.13 3.93 -7.86
CA ILE A 153 -15.94 4.58 -8.43
C ILE A 153 -14.70 4.25 -7.60
N VAL A 154 -14.78 4.42 -6.28
CA VAL A 154 -13.68 4.05 -5.35
C VAL A 154 -13.31 2.58 -5.48
N ARG A 155 -14.30 1.70 -5.55
CA ARG A 155 -14.07 0.25 -5.70
C ARG A 155 -13.42 -0.08 -7.03
N ALA A 156 -13.90 0.50 -8.13
CA ALA A 156 -13.39 0.26 -9.47
C ALA A 156 -11.93 0.72 -9.58
N PHE A 157 -11.62 1.91 -9.09
CA PHE A 157 -10.25 2.44 -9.07
C PHE A 157 -9.31 1.54 -8.26
N ALA A 158 -9.67 1.19 -7.02
CA ALA A 158 -8.87 0.33 -6.17
C ALA A 158 -8.71 -1.11 -6.73
N MET A 159 -9.69 -1.60 -7.47
CA MET A 159 -9.60 -2.89 -8.15
C MET A 159 -8.65 -2.82 -9.35
N TRP A 160 -8.71 -1.75 -10.12
CA TRP A 160 -7.83 -1.50 -11.25
C TRP A 160 -6.36 -1.39 -10.81
N GLU A 161 -6.06 -0.63 -9.75
CA GLU A 161 -4.69 -0.55 -9.20
C GLU A 161 -4.16 -1.94 -8.79
N ARG A 162 -4.95 -2.72 -8.07
CA ARG A 162 -4.53 -4.09 -7.69
C ARG A 162 -4.32 -5.00 -8.89
N ALA A 163 -5.14 -4.85 -9.94
CA ALA A 163 -4.97 -5.63 -11.18
C ALA A 163 -3.65 -5.29 -11.87
N GLN A 164 -3.26 -4.01 -11.91
CA GLN A 164 -1.97 -3.60 -12.48
C GLN A 164 -0.78 -4.12 -11.65
N LEU A 165 -0.85 -4.04 -10.32
CA LEU A 165 0.20 -4.60 -9.47
C LEU A 165 0.34 -6.12 -9.68
N TYR A 166 -0.77 -6.81 -9.82
CA TYR A 166 -0.78 -8.24 -10.09
C TYR A 166 -0.16 -8.56 -11.46
N ASP A 167 -0.56 -7.85 -12.51
CA ASP A 167 -0.01 -8.02 -13.86
C ASP A 167 1.49 -7.71 -13.89
N TRP A 168 1.90 -6.62 -13.25
CA TRP A 168 3.32 -6.26 -13.14
C TRP A 168 4.16 -7.35 -12.47
N CYS A 169 3.63 -8.01 -11.42
CA CYS A 169 4.27 -9.17 -10.80
C CYS A 169 4.34 -10.37 -11.75
N LEU A 170 3.28 -10.65 -12.52
CA LEU A 170 3.28 -11.73 -13.52
C LEU A 170 4.32 -11.50 -14.61
N CYS A 171 4.53 -10.25 -15.02
CA CYS A 171 5.53 -9.86 -16.01
C CYS A 171 6.95 -9.72 -15.42
N GLY A 172 7.16 -10.08 -14.15
CA GLY A 172 8.47 -9.96 -13.51
C GLY A 172 9.03 -8.54 -13.41
N GLY A 173 8.17 -7.51 -13.50
CA GLY A 173 8.59 -6.11 -13.47
C GLY A 173 9.22 -5.61 -14.77
N GLU A 174 8.96 -6.23 -15.91
CA GLU A 174 9.62 -5.92 -17.19
C GLU A 174 9.27 -4.54 -17.77
N TYR A 175 8.22 -3.87 -17.27
CA TYR A 175 7.84 -2.54 -17.71
C TYR A 175 7.78 -1.54 -16.53
N SER A 176 7.93 -0.25 -16.84
CA SER A 176 7.74 0.79 -15.82
C SER A 176 6.26 0.91 -15.44
N LEU A 177 5.95 0.50 -14.21
CA LEU A 177 4.58 0.50 -13.68
C LEU A 177 4.01 1.92 -13.61
N GLY A 178 4.80 2.87 -13.12
CA GLY A 178 4.40 4.28 -13.00
C GLY A 178 4.16 4.93 -14.35
N HIS A 179 5.02 4.68 -15.34
CA HIS A 179 4.87 5.22 -16.69
C HIS A 179 3.65 4.63 -17.41
N TYR A 180 3.55 3.30 -17.42
CA TYR A 180 2.41 2.60 -18.03
C TYR A 180 1.07 3.04 -17.43
N SER A 181 1.02 3.15 -16.11
CA SER A 181 -0.18 3.63 -15.42
C SER A 181 -0.58 5.05 -15.85
N ALA A 182 0.39 5.97 -15.93
CA ALA A 182 0.13 7.35 -16.33
C ALA A 182 -0.46 7.46 -17.75
N GLU A 183 -0.06 6.56 -18.67
CA GLU A 183 -0.59 6.52 -20.03
C GLU A 183 -2.00 5.93 -20.10
N VAL A 184 -2.26 4.87 -19.33
CA VAL A 184 -3.47 4.04 -19.50
C VAL A 184 -4.63 4.51 -18.59
N LEU A 185 -4.33 5.00 -17.39
CA LEU A 185 -5.34 5.40 -16.41
C LEU A 185 -6.36 6.44 -16.89
N PRO A 186 -5.97 7.51 -17.64
CA PRO A 186 -6.95 8.48 -18.15
C PRO A 186 -8.02 7.88 -19.07
N GLY A 187 -7.74 6.73 -19.70
CA GLY A 187 -8.70 6.00 -20.53
C GLY A 187 -9.70 5.15 -19.74
N PHE A 188 -9.41 4.85 -18.46
CA PHE A 188 -10.29 4.05 -17.59
C PHE A 188 -11.20 4.91 -16.70
N LEU A 189 -10.88 6.15 -16.44
CA LEU A 189 -11.63 7.10 -15.62
C LEU A 189 -12.51 7.99 -16.48
#